data_6f4d5568c476bd58cab17a14987ad535
#
_entry.id   6f4d5568c476bd58cab17a14987ad535
#
_cell.length_a   1.000
_cell.length_b   1.000
_cell.length_c   1.000
_cell.angle_alpha   90.00
_cell.angle_beta   90.00
_cell.angle_gamma   90.00
#
_symmetry.space_group_name_H-M   'P 1'
#
loop_
_entity.id
_entity.type
_entity.pdbx_description
1 polymer ?
#
loop_
_entity_poly.entity_id
_entity_poly.type
_entity_poly.pdbx_seq_one_letter_code
_entity_poly.pdbx_strand_id
1 'polypeptide(L)'
;VLSKSIEEGQTVAASFNTPTLFTIAQDLTKMQVEADIDEADIGQIKVGQRVTFTVDAFQNDVFNGKVVQVRLDPKVTSNVVTYTVIIEADNPDLKLMPGLTATVSIYTLEISNVLTIPESALNYKIDFELLEKYYAQNGVKTERPEMPKDSASFKKRSKGEKPDKR
;
A
#
# COMPACT_ATOMS: atom_id res chain seq x y z
N VAL A 1 18.90 26.76 -5.40
CA VAL A 1 19.61 26.09 -6.51
C VAL A 1 19.79 24.65 -6.15
N LEU A 2 19.27 23.73 -6.97
CA LEU A 2 19.42 22.27 -6.78
C LEU A 2 20.75 21.77 -7.33
N SER A 3 21.12 22.21 -8.53
CA SER A 3 22.39 21.86 -9.12
C SER A 3 23.00 23.04 -9.90
N LYS A 4 24.33 23.06 -9.90
CA LYS A 4 25.16 23.96 -10.70
C LYS A 4 26.01 23.10 -11.63
N SER A 5 25.83 23.25 -12.94
CA SER A 5 26.52 22.44 -13.96
C SER A 5 27.66 23.19 -14.65
N ILE A 6 28.10 24.34 -14.09
CA ILE A 6 29.16 25.18 -14.62
C ILE A 6 30.17 25.51 -13.54
N GLU A 7 31.44 25.71 -13.95
CA GLU A 7 32.53 26.22 -13.10
C GLU A 7 32.92 27.64 -13.48
N GLU A 8 33.55 28.34 -12.56
CA GLU A 8 34.06 29.71 -12.79
C GLU A 8 35.15 29.69 -13.88
N GLY A 9 35.00 30.57 -14.87
CA GLY A 9 35.93 30.65 -16.00
C GLY A 9 35.61 29.69 -17.15
N GLN A 10 34.59 28.87 -17.07
CA GLN A 10 34.18 27.98 -18.15
C GLN A 10 33.48 28.76 -19.26
N THR A 11 33.99 28.68 -20.50
CA THR A 11 33.33 29.23 -21.69
C THR A 11 32.12 28.38 -22.09
N VAL A 12 30.95 28.99 -22.15
CA VAL A 12 29.73 28.35 -22.62
C VAL A 12 29.52 28.67 -24.08
N ALA A 13 29.69 27.71 -24.98
CA ALA A 13 29.38 27.86 -26.39
C ALA A 13 27.88 27.67 -26.61
N ALA A 14 27.16 28.75 -26.91
CA ALA A 14 25.75 28.72 -27.30
C ALA A 14 25.63 28.35 -28.79
N SER A 15 26.10 27.15 -29.18
CA SER A 15 25.81 26.57 -30.48
C SER A 15 24.64 25.59 -30.31
N PHE A 16 23.84 25.38 -31.29
CA PHE A 16 22.63 24.53 -31.45
C PHE A 16 22.03 23.80 -30.22
N ASN A 17 22.81 23.50 -29.19
CA ASN A 17 22.36 22.96 -27.92
C ASN A 17 22.72 23.92 -26.78
N THR A 18 21.70 24.49 -26.14
CA THR A 18 21.89 25.30 -24.93
C THR A 18 22.09 24.39 -23.74
N PRO A 19 23.27 24.36 -23.08
CA PRO A 19 23.48 23.55 -21.89
C PRO A 19 22.69 24.12 -20.70
N THR A 20 22.17 23.22 -19.86
CA THR A 20 21.52 23.59 -18.59
C THR A 20 22.61 24.02 -17.60
N LEU A 21 22.62 25.31 -17.22
CA LEU A 21 23.62 25.86 -16.33
C LEU A 21 23.29 25.68 -14.86
N PHE A 22 22.03 25.88 -14.50
CA PHE A 22 21.51 25.75 -13.14
C PHE A 22 20.14 25.07 -13.15
N THR A 23 19.86 24.26 -12.13
CA THR A 23 18.53 23.79 -11.83
C THR A 23 18.05 24.42 -10.53
N ILE A 24 16.92 25.12 -10.57
CA ILE A 24 16.35 25.84 -9.43
C ILE A 24 14.97 25.24 -9.14
N ALA A 25 14.73 24.81 -7.89
CA ALA A 25 13.38 24.46 -7.46
C ALA A 25 12.64 25.74 -7.07
N GLN A 26 11.36 25.79 -7.45
CA GLN A 26 10.48 26.89 -7.07
C GLN A 26 10.09 26.78 -5.59
N ASP A 27 9.74 25.57 -5.15
CA ASP A 27 9.32 25.29 -3.79
C ASP A 27 9.77 23.85 -3.41
N LEU A 28 10.32 23.69 -2.22
CA LEU A 28 10.73 22.42 -1.65
C LEU A 28 9.76 21.91 -0.58
N THR A 29 8.74 22.71 -0.22
CA THR A 29 7.72 22.31 0.75
C THR A 29 6.71 21.33 0.17
N LYS A 30 6.59 21.32 -1.17
CA LYS A 30 5.78 20.38 -1.93
C LYS A 30 6.67 19.50 -2.80
N MET A 31 6.62 18.22 -2.52
CA MET A 31 7.42 17.24 -3.22
C MET A 31 6.52 16.28 -4.01
N GLN A 32 7.06 15.75 -5.09
CA GLN A 32 6.43 14.68 -5.85
C GLN A 32 7.29 13.43 -5.76
N VAL A 33 6.65 12.31 -5.48
CA VAL A 33 7.26 10.98 -5.54
C VAL A 33 6.75 10.30 -6.81
N GLU A 34 7.67 9.88 -7.66
CA GLU A 34 7.38 9.07 -8.84
C GLU A 34 7.57 7.61 -8.45
N ALA A 35 6.48 6.83 -8.42
CA ALA A 35 6.51 5.41 -8.15
C ALA A 35 6.29 4.64 -9.46
N ASP A 36 7.18 3.73 -9.79
CA ASP A 36 7.02 2.85 -10.94
C ASP A 36 6.34 1.56 -10.47
N ILE A 37 5.14 1.30 -10.98
CA ILE A 37 4.25 0.22 -10.57
C ILE A 37 4.10 -0.77 -11.71
N ASP A 38 4.15 -2.06 -11.39
CA ASP A 38 3.99 -3.15 -12.35
C ASP A 38 2.59 -3.13 -13.00
N GLU A 39 2.52 -3.58 -14.27
CA GLU A 39 1.27 -3.71 -15.03
C GLU A 39 0.22 -4.56 -14.29
N ALA A 40 0.65 -5.56 -13.51
CA ALA A 40 -0.25 -6.43 -12.76
C ALA A 40 -1.04 -5.67 -11.67
N ASP A 41 -0.44 -4.63 -11.07
CA ASP A 41 -0.99 -3.92 -9.92
C ASP A 41 -1.64 -2.59 -10.28
N ILE A 42 -1.30 -2.01 -11.45
CA ILE A 42 -1.79 -0.68 -11.85
C ILE A 42 -3.32 -0.58 -11.91
N GLY A 43 -4.00 -1.69 -12.23
CA GLY A 43 -5.46 -1.74 -12.32
C GLY A 43 -6.19 -1.43 -11.00
N GLN A 44 -5.52 -1.56 -9.87
CA GLN A 44 -6.06 -1.27 -8.54
C GLN A 44 -5.78 0.16 -8.09
N ILE A 45 -4.90 0.90 -8.79
CA ILE A 45 -4.48 2.23 -8.42
C ILE A 45 -5.44 3.28 -8.98
N LYS A 46 -5.90 4.17 -8.13
CA LYS A 46 -6.81 5.27 -8.46
C LYS A 46 -6.31 6.58 -7.88
N VAL A 47 -6.59 7.67 -8.61
CA VAL A 47 -6.35 9.02 -8.11
C VAL A 47 -7.12 9.24 -6.81
N GLY A 48 -6.45 9.81 -5.82
CA GLY A 48 -7.01 10.10 -4.52
C GLY A 48 -6.71 9.07 -3.43
N GLN A 49 -6.12 7.93 -3.75
CA GLN A 49 -5.72 6.93 -2.75
C GLN A 49 -4.65 7.48 -1.83
N ARG A 50 -4.73 7.07 -0.56
CA ARG A 50 -3.73 7.40 0.46
C ARG A 50 -2.48 6.55 0.24
N VAL A 51 -1.35 7.20 0.43
CA VAL A 51 -0.03 6.59 0.28
C VAL A 51 0.79 6.87 1.52
N THR A 52 1.54 5.89 1.97
CA THR A 52 2.62 6.08 2.93
C THR A 52 3.92 5.66 2.29
N PHE A 53 4.99 6.36 2.60
CA PHE A 53 6.31 6.00 2.10
C PHE A 53 7.39 6.31 3.12
N THR A 54 8.48 5.60 3.01
CA THR A 54 9.71 5.83 3.76
C THR A 54 10.83 6.10 2.78
N VAL A 55 11.79 6.92 3.16
CA VAL A 55 12.99 7.18 2.36
C VAL A 55 14.21 6.57 3.02
N ASP A 56 15.16 6.08 2.23
CA ASP A 56 16.34 5.41 2.75
C ASP A 56 17.19 6.31 3.67
N ALA A 57 17.12 7.62 3.45
CA ALA A 57 17.81 8.60 4.30
C ALA A 57 17.16 8.75 5.70
N PHE A 58 15.86 8.45 5.85
CA PHE A 58 15.08 8.58 7.09
C PHE A 58 14.17 7.36 7.28
N GLN A 59 14.75 6.21 7.56
CA GLN A 59 14.03 4.92 7.64
C GLN A 59 13.00 4.85 8.79
N ASN A 60 13.17 5.67 9.82
CA ASN A 60 12.26 5.72 10.97
C ASN A 60 11.09 6.70 10.78
N ASP A 61 11.16 7.56 9.76
CA ASP A 61 10.14 8.55 9.48
C ASP A 61 9.20 8.04 8.39
N VAL A 62 7.90 7.98 8.70
CA VAL A 62 6.86 7.63 7.72
C VAL A 62 6.24 8.91 7.19
N PHE A 63 6.33 9.09 5.89
CA PHE A 63 5.73 10.23 5.20
C PHE A 63 4.39 9.84 4.61
N ASN A 64 3.46 10.79 4.57
CA ASN A 64 2.15 10.62 3.98
C ASN A 64 2.08 11.34 2.64
N GLY A 65 1.39 10.73 1.69
CA GLY A 65 1.13 11.31 0.39
C GLY A 65 -0.21 10.88 -0.17
N LYS A 66 -0.53 11.41 -1.33
CA LYS A 66 -1.76 11.09 -2.05
C LYS A 66 -1.47 10.90 -3.53
N VAL A 67 -2.10 9.91 -4.15
CA VAL A 67 -2.03 9.71 -5.59
C VAL A 67 -2.73 10.86 -6.29
N VAL A 68 -2.00 11.60 -7.11
CA VAL A 68 -2.53 12.73 -7.89
C VAL A 68 -2.77 12.34 -9.33
N GLN A 69 -1.88 11.55 -9.91
CA GLN A 69 -1.96 11.16 -11.30
C GLN A 69 -1.36 9.79 -11.55
N VAL A 70 -1.95 9.06 -12.47
CA VAL A 70 -1.38 7.84 -13.07
C VAL A 70 -1.02 8.18 -14.51
N ARG A 71 0.26 8.04 -14.86
CA ARG A 71 0.71 8.21 -16.25
C ARG A 71 0.38 6.95 -17.03
N LEU A 72 -0.29 7.10 -18.16
CA LEU A 72 -0.69 5.99 -19.03
C LEU A 72 0.41 5.58 -20.03
N ASP A 73 1.55 6.28 -20.01
CA ASP A 73 2.70 5.98 -20.85
C ASP A 73 3.56 4.90 -20.16
N PRO A 74 3.60 3.66 -20.70
CA PRO A 74 4.36 2.58 -20.07
C PRO A 74 5.85 2.74 -20.32
N LYS A 75 6.65 2.47 -19.28
CA LYS A 75 8.09 2.31 -19.38
C LYS A 75 8.42 0.83 -19.50
N VAL A 76 9.21 0.44 -20.47
CA VAL A 76 9.69 -0.94 -20.63
C VAL A 76 11.17 -0.98 -20.29
N THR A 77 11.51 -1.62 -19.18
CA THR A 77 12.89 -1.81 -18.74
C THR A 77 13.14 -3.28 -18.48
N SER A 78 14.15 -3.84 -19.14
CA SER A 78 14.51 -5.26 -18.98
C SER A 78 13.31 -6.23 -19.16
N ASN A 79 12.44 -5.95 -20.12
CA ASN A 79 11.24 -6.74 -20.42
C ASN A 79 10.12 -6.67 -19.34
N VAL A 80 10.23 -5.75 -18.38
CA VAL A 80 9.19 -5.45 -17.38
C VAL A 80 8.49 -4.16 -17.79
N VAL A 81 7.15 -4.21 -17.83
CA VAL A 81 6.30 -3.06 -18.13
C VAL A 81 5.86 -2.42 -16.83
N THR A 82 6.22 -1.14 -16.65
CA THR A 82 5.83 -0.37 -15.47
C THR A 82 5.11 0.91 -15.87
N TYR A 83 4.24 1.38 -14.99
CA TYR A 83 3.52 2.65 -15.11
C TYR A 83 3.94 3.60 -14.00
N THR A 84 4.20 4.84 -14.34
CA THR A 84 4.60 5.85 -13.36
C THR A 84 3.38 6.47 -12.70
N VAL A 85 3.30 6.39 -11.38
CA VAL A 85 2.29 7.03 -10.54
C VAL A 85 2.90 8.23 -9.84
N ILE A 86 2.24 9.38 -9.94
CA ILE A 86 2.65 10.62 -9.29
C ILE A 86 1.93 10.74 -7.94
N ILE A 87 2.71 10.86 -6.90
CA ILE A 87 2.24 11.00 -5.52
C ILE A 87 2.70 12.38 -5.03
N GLU A 88 1.77 13.19 -4.55
CA GLU A 88 2.09 14.47 -3.90
C GLU A 88 2.32 14.23 -2.41
N ALA A 89 3.37 14.82 -1.88
CA ALA A 89 3.76 14.73 -0.48
C ALA A 89 4.14 16.12 0.05
N ASP A 90 3.60 16.45 1.22
CA ASP A 90 3.98 17.67 1.93
C ASP A 90 5.31 17.48 2.64
N ASN A 91 6.17 18.49 2.56
CA ASN A 91 7.52 18.50 3.14
C ASN A 91 7.76 19.76 4.00
N PRO A 92 7.00 19.95 5.09
CA PRO A 92 7.11 21.15 5.93
C PRO A 92 8.48 21.27 6.59
N ASP A 93 9.08 20.15 6.96
CA ASP A 93 10.38 20.09 7.64
C ASP A 93 11.58 20.13 6.69
N LEU A 94 11.35 20.19 5.37
CA LEU A 94 12.38 20.16 4.33
C LEU A 94 13.33 18.95 4.42
N LYS A 95 12.85 17.84 5.00
CA LYS A 95 13.60 16.58 5.11
C LYS A 95 13.69 15.84 3.79
N LEU A 96 12.64 15.93 2.97
CA LEU A 96 12.62 15.32 1.65
C LEU A 96 13.44 16.18 0.67
N MET A 97 14.37 15.54 -0.01
CA MET A 97 15.21 16.17 -1.02
C MET A 97 15.00 15.47 -2.37
N PRO A 98 15.12 16.22 -3.48
CA PRO A 98 15.08 15.59 -4.80
C PRO A 98 16.19 14.56 -4.98
N GLY A 99 15.85 13.43 -5.60
CA GLY A 99 16.78 12.34 -5.87
C GLY A 99 16.89 11.27 -4.79
N LEU A 100 16.10 11.36 -3.71
CA LEU A 100 16.02 10.28 -2.71
C LEU A 100 15.22 9.11 -3.25
N THR A 101 15.66 7.89 -2.90
CA THR A 101 14.90 6.67 -3.15
C THR A 101 13.88 6.47 -2.04
N ALA A 102 12.66 6.11 -2.41
CA ALA A 102 11.54 5.90 -1.49
C ALA A 102 10.91 4.52 -1.69
N THR A 103 10.56 3.88 -0.58
CA THR A 103 9.72 2.68 -0.56
C THR A 103 8.28 3.10 -0.30
N VAL A 104 7.39 2.82 -1.26
CA VAL A 104 6.01 3.33 -1.29
C VAL A 104 5.02 2.22 -1.01
N SER A 105 4.03 2.50 -0.15
CA SER A 105 2.89 1.63 0.14
C SER A 105 1.58 2.37 -0.19
N ILE A 106 0.84 1.91 -1.20
CA ILE A 106 -0.41 2.50 -1.65
C ILE A 106 -1.57 1.70 -1.09
N TYR A 107 -2.52 2.36 -0.43
CA TYR A 107 -3.72 1.73 0.13
C TYR A 107 -4.80 1.65 -0.94
N THR A 108 -4.98 0.47 -1.51
CA THR A 108 -5.97 0.23 -2.58
C THR A 108 -7.39 0.15 -2.05
N LEU A 109 -7.57 -0.34 -0.82
CA LEU A 109 -8.86 -0.45 -0.13
C LEU A 109 -8.71 0.01 1.31
N GLU A 110 -9.48 1.00 1.70
CA GLU A 110 -9.57 1.48 3.08
C GLU A 110 -11.05 1.52 3.48
N ILE A 111 -11.41 0.73 4.49
CA ILE A 111 -12.79 0.63 4.97
C ILE A 111 -12.83 1.27 6.35
N SER A 112 -13.60 2.35 6.49
CA SER A 112 -13.82 3.05 7.76
C SER A 112 -15.19 2.71 8.34
N ASN A 113 -15.36 2.88 9.65
CA ASN A 113 -16.60 2.67 10.38
C ASN A 113 -17.17 1.24 10.28
N VAL A 114 -16.31 0.23 10.28
CA VAL A 114 -16.71 -1.18 10.33
C VAL A 114 -16.51 -1.74 11.73
N LEU A 115 -17.42 -2.65 12.12
CA LEU A 115 -17.24 -3.43 13.33
C LEU A 115 -16.12 -4.46 13.08
N THR A 116 -15.08 -4.40 13.89
CA THR A 116 -13.97 -5.35 13.83
C THR A 116 -14.06 -6.32 15.00
N ILE A 117 -13.75 -7.57 14.74
CA ILE A 117 -13.59 -8.60 15.78
C ILE A 117 -12.13 -9.06 15.78
N PRO A 118 -11.51 -9.26 16.95
CA PRO A 118 -10.15 -9.77 17.03
C PRO A 118 -10.10 -11.20 16.47
N GLU A 119 -8.98 -11.57 15.87
CA GLU A 119 -8.78 -12.91 15.29
C GLU A 119 -9.00 -14.03 16.32
N SER A 120 -8.64 -13.78 17.58
CA SER A 120 -8.90 -14.71 18.69
C SER A 120 -10.38 -15.04 18.88
N ALA A 121 -11.30 -14.13 18.51
CA ALA A 121 -12.73 -14.35 18.61
C ALA A 121 -13.25 -15.32 17.53
N LEU A 122 -12.58 -15.43 16.39
CA LEU A 122 -12.94 -16.37 15.33
C LEU A 122 -12.64 -17.83 15.70
N ASN A 123 -11.64 -18.03 16.56
CA ASN A 123 -11.22 -19.35 17.06
C ASN A 123 -11.75 -19.66 18.47
N TYR A 124 -12.66 -18.82 18.99
CA TYR A 124 -13.21 -19.02 20.31
C TYR A 124 -14.10 -20.25 20.35
N LYS A 125 -13.70 -21.23 21.16
CA LYS A 125 -14.53 -22.40 21.46
C LYS A 125 -15.49 -22.03 22.58
N ILE A 126 -16.77 -22.03 22.28
CA ILE A 126 -17.81 -21.72 23.26
C ILE A 126 -17.83 -22.85 24.31
N ASP A 127 -17.58 -22.47 25.56
CA ASP A 127 -17.84 -23.37 26.69
C ASP A 127 -19.32 -23.29 27.03
N PHE A 128 -20.05 -24.35 26.66
CA PHE A 128 -21.48 -24.41 26.84
C PHE A 128 -21.92 -24.39 28.32
N GLU A 129 -21.07 -24.86 29.26
CA GLU A 129 -21.39 -24.81 30.68
C GLU A 129 -21.37 -23.34 31.20
N LEU A 130 -20.42 -22.57 30.75
CA LEU A 130 -20.35 -21.10 31.07
C LEU A 130 -21.54 -20.37 30.47
N LEU A 131 -21.92 -20.69 29.28
CA LEU A 131 -23.06 -20.09 28.58
C LEU A 131 -24.39 -20.39 29.29
N GLU A 132 -24.63 -21.66 29.72
CA GLU A 132 -25.80 -22.02 30.50
C GLU A 132 -25.87 -21.27 31.85
N LYS A 133 -24.75 -21.17 32.54
CA LYS A 133 -24.67 -20.39 33.80
C LYS A 133 -24.99 -18.92 33.57
N TYR A 134 -24.47 -18.29 32.51
CA TYR A 134 -24.74 -16.92 32.16
C TYR A 134 -26.22 -16.68 31.82
N TYR A 135 -26.85 -17.55 31.05
CA TYR A 135 -28.27 -17.46 30.72
C TYR A 135 -29.18 -17.70 31.91
N ALA A 136 -28.83 -18.64 32.77
CA ALA A 136 -29.56 -18.88 34.01
C ALA A 136 -29.52 -17.65 34.95
N GLN A 137 -28.39 -16.93 34.95
CA GLN A 137 -28.19 -15.75 35.81
C GLN A 137 -28.91 -14.51 35.27
N ASN A 138 -29.06 -14.38 33.94
CA ASN A 138 -29.66 -13.21 33.30
C ASN A 138 -31.12 -13.42 32.85
N GLY A 139 -31.75 -14.57 33.17
CA GLY A 139 -33.17 -14.82 32.88
C GLY A 139 -33.54 -14.88 31.38
N VAL A 140 -32.57 -15.10 30.52
CA VAL A 140 -32.78 -15.20 29.06
C VAL A 140 -33.23 -16.63 28.73
N LYS A 141 -34.49 -16.78 28.30
CA LYS A 141 -34.96 -18.05 27.76
C LYS A 141 -34.30 -18.30 26.41
N THR A 142 -33.42 -19.27 26.37
CA THR A 142 -32.81 -19.72 25.10
C THR A 142 -33.69 -20.77 24.46
N GLU A 143 -34.34 -20.40 23.34
CA GLU A 143 -34.68 -21.41 22.34
C GLU A 143 -33.37 -21.84 21.68
N ARG A 144 -32.95 -23.08 21.88
CA ARG A 144 -31.79 -23.62 21.19
C ARG A 144 -32.03 -23.54 19.69
N PRO A 145 -31.20 -22.80 18.92
CA PRO A 145 -31.28 -22.96 17.49
C PRO A 145 -30.95 -24.42 17.17
N GLU A 146 -31.89 -25.11 16.51
CA GLU A 146 -31.64 -26.46 16.00
C GLU A 146 -30.43 -26.39 15.07
N MET A 147 -29.32 -26.99 15.49
CA MET A 147 -28.15 -27.13 14.60
C MET A 147 -28.58 -27.98 13.40
N PRO A 148 -28.32 -27.54 12.17
CA PRO A 148 -28.56 -28.32 11.00
C PRO A 148 -27.79 -29.65 11.15
N LYS A 149 -28.51 -30.79 10.99
CA LYS A 149 -27.96 -32.14 11.16
C LYS A 149 -26.89 -32.53 10.11
N ASP A 150 -26.43 -31.60 9.30
CA ASP A 150 -25.54 -31.84 8.16
C ASP A 150 -24.03 -31.64 8.43
N SER A 151 -23.63 -31.51 9.70
CA SER A 151 -22.18 -31.40 10.01
C SER A 151 -21.43 -32.77 9.87
N ALA A 152 -22.12 -33.85 9.60
CA ALA A 152 -21.52 -35.17 9.37
C ALA A 152 -20.95 -35.34 7.94
N SER A 153 -21.40 -34.54 6.96
CA SER A 153 -20.97 -34.66 5.56
C SER A 153 -19.62 -33.99 5.26
N PHE A 154 -19.21 -33.03 6.09
CA PHE A 154 -17.95 -32.29 5.87
C PHE A 154 -16.69 -33.08 6.28
N LYS A 155 -16.82 -34.09 7.13
CA LYS A 155 -15.71 -34.93 7.61
C LYS A 155 -15.27 -36.04 6.65
N LYS A 156 -16.03 -36.27 5.56
CA LYS A 156 -15.76 -37.36 4.61
C LYS A 156 -14.99 -36.93 3.35
N ARG A 157 -14.76 -35.60 3.14
CA ARG A 157 -14.07 -35.11 1.95
C ARG A 157 -12.56 -34.86 2.11
N SER A 158 -12.00 -35.01 3.31
CA SER A 158 -10.56 -34.82 3.56
C SER A 158 -9.76 -36.14 3.65
N LYS A 159 -10.38 -37.30 3.37
CA LYS A 159 -9.68 -38.59 3.36
C LYS A 159 -10.01 -39.36 2.08
N GLY A 160 -9.30 -39.05 1.02
CA GLY A 160 -9.33 -39.91 -0.17
C GLY A 160 -9.07 -39.13 -1.44
N GLU A 161 -7.82 -38.93 -1.78
CA GLU A 161 -7.32 -39.25 -3.11
C GLU A 161 -5.82 -38.90 -3.19
N LYS A 162 -5.02 -39.96 -3.10
CA LYS A 162 -3.61 -39.89 -3.52
C LYS A 162 -3.61 -40.00 -5.04
N PRO A 163 -2.90 -39.09 -5.78
CA PRO A 163 -2.72 -39.29 -7.20
C PRO A 163 -1.77 -40.45 -7.45
N ASP A 164 -2.24 -41.40 -8.24
CA ASP A 164 -1.50 -42.56 -8.75
C ASP A 164 -0.37 -42.05 -9.69
N LYS A 165 0.81 -42.56 -9.45
CA LYS A 165 1.98 -42.33 -10.31
C LYS A 165 1.88 -43.24 -11.55
N ARG A 166 1.82 -42.63 -12.71
CA ARG A 166 2.40 -43.15 -13.94
C ARG A 166 3.06 -42.06 -14.74
#